data_510933c7813e3314ecdcdd0ce81bdbc7
#
_entry.id   510933c7813e3314ecdcdd0ce81bdbc7
#
_cell.length_a   1.000
_cell.length_b   1.000
_cell.length_c   1.000
_cell.angle_alpha   90.00
_cell.angle_beta   90.00
_cell.angle_gamma   90.00
#
_symmetry.space_group_name_H-M   'P 1'
#
loop_
_entity.id
_entity.type
_entity.pdbx_description
1 polymer ?
#
loop_
_entity_poly.entity_id
_entity_poly.type
_entity_poly.pdbx_seq_one_letter_code
_entity_poly.pdbx_strand_id
1 'polypeptide(L)'
;MQNLISIKNVSKAFGKHKALNNVSLEIEKGEIFALLGPNGAGKTTLISAICGLCRQSSGDITVNSFNTVTHYKDTRNQIGLVPQELPLDGFESVYNSCQFSRGLFGLKDNQIHIENILKALSLFDKRDEQIFGLSGGMKRRLLIAKALAHEPKILFLDEPTAGVDVSLRRDIWKLIEDQKKAGVTIILTTHYIEEAEQLADRVGI
;
A
#
# COMPACT_ATOMS: atom_id res chain seq x y z
N MET A 1 14.51 13.21 12.92
CA MET A 1 13.69 12.77 11.77
C MET A 1 12.24 13.02 12.13
N GLN A 2 11.36 13.27 11.15
CA GLN A 2 9.95 13.60 11.45
C GLN A 2 9.11 12.34 11.30
N ASN A 3 8.40 11.95 12.37
CA ASN A 3 7.45 10.84 12.32
C ASN A 3 6.28 11.18 11.39
N LEU A 4 6.09 10.37 10.35
CA LEU A 4 4.99 10.52 9.41
C LEU A 4 3.74 9.78 9.87
N ILE A 5 3.92 8.60 10.49
CA ILE A 5 2.83 7.83 11.09
C ILE A 5 3.16 7.61 12.56
N SER A 6 2.19 7.87 13.44
CA SER A 6 2.30 7.57 14.87
C SER A 6 1.10 6.77 15.33
N ILE A 7 1.39 5.63 15.92
CA ILE A 7 0.42 4.67 16.48
C ILE A 7 0.67 4.60 17.97
N LYS A 8 -0.34 4.92 18.80
CA LYS A 8 -0.20 4.98 20.25
C LYS A 8 -1.23 4.13 20.94
N ASN A 9 -0.77 3.07 21.61
CA ASN A 9 -1.57 2.17 22.44
C ASN A 9 -2.80 1.62 21.74
N VAL A 10 -2.68 1.29 20.44
CA VAL A 10 -3.79 0.86 19.60
C VAL A 10 -4.17 -0.57 19.89
N SER A 11 -5.45 -0.78 20.15
CA SER A 11 -6.04 -2.11 20.27
C SER A 11 -7.22 -2.24 19.31
N LYS A 12 -7.44 -3.46 18.79
CA LYS A 12 -8.58 -3.82 17.95
C LYS A 12 -9.11 -5.19 18.32
N ALA A 13 -10.38 -5.27 18.62
CA ALA A 13 -11.09 -6.52 18.85
C ALA A 13 -12.24 -6.71 17.84
N PHE A 14 -12.43 -7.95 17.40
CA PHE A 14 -13.58 -8.42 16.65
C PHE A 14 -14.33 -9.45 17.49
N GLY A 15 -15.41 -9.02 18.14
CA GLY A 15 -16.07 -9.83 19.16
C GLY A 15 -15.11 -10.18 20.31
N LYS A 16 -14.88 -11.49 20.51
CA LYS A 16 -13.95 -11.99 21.56
C LYS A 16 -12.49 -12.07 21.09
N HIS A 17 -12.25 -11.97 19.78
CA HIS A 17 -10.89 -12.07 19.21
C HIS A 17 -10.18 -10.71 19.24
N LYS A 18 -9.05 -10.64 19.93
CA LYS A 18 -8.21 -9.43 20.01
C LYS A 18 -7.14 -9.48 18.93
N ALA A 19 -7.37 -8.79 17.84
CA ALA A 19 -6.46 -8.77 16.68
C ALA A 19 -5.26 -7.83 16.88
N LEU A 20 -5.44 -6.73 17.61
CA LEU A 20 -4.35 -5.83 18.02
C LEU A 20 -4.43 -5.62 19.54
N ASN A 21 -3.29 -5.64 20.20
CA ASN A 21 -3.20 -5.50 21.65
C ASN A 21 -2.15 -4.46 22.06
N ASN A 22 -2.61 -3.24 22.33
CA ASN A 22 -1.77 -2.14 22.82
C ASN A 22 -0.53 -1.87 21.96
N VAL A 23 -0.70 -1.83 20.63
CA VAL A 23 0.38 -1.62 19.68
C VAL A 23 0.79 -0.15 19.67
N SER A 24 2.10 0.12 19.82
CA SER A 24 2.68 1.46 19.66
C SER A 24 3.84 1.37 18.68
N LEU A 25 3.83 2.24 17.65
CA LEU A 25 4.81 2.24 16.57
C LEU A 25 4.90 3.63 15.95
N GLU A 26 6.08 4.03 15.57
CA GLU A 26 6.35 5.25 14.81
C GLU A 26 7.06 4.91 13.51
N ILE A 27 6.59 5.51 12.39
CA ILE A 27 7.16 5.34 11.06
C ILE A 27 7.65 6.69 10.57
N GLU A 28 8.92 6.74 10.15
CA GLU A 28 9.58 7.94 9.70
C GLU A 28 9.26 8.25 8.23
N LYS A 29 9.38 9.51 7.86
CA LYS A 29 9.18 9.94 6.48
C LYS A 29 10.32 9.44 5.58
N GLY A 30 9.95 8.79 4.46
CA GLY A 30 10.90 8.33 3.43
C GLY A 30 11.55 6.98 3.73
N GLU A 31 11.17 6.29 4.83
CA GLU A 31 11.66 4.93 5.08
C GLU A 31 10.79 3.86 4.41
N ILE A 32 11.38 2.69 4.22
CA ILE A 32 10.65 1.43 4.00
C ILE A 32 10.57 0.72 5.35
N PHE A 33 9.37 0.57 5.87
CA PHE A 33 9.09 -0.17 7.10
C PHE A 33 8.42 -1.50 6.80
N ALA A 34 9.02 -2.61 7.20
CA ALA A 34 8.43 -3.94 7.04
C ALA A 34 7.79 -4.43 8.33
N LEU A 35 6.53 -4.87 8.23
CA LEU A 35 5.85 -5.65 9.27
C LEU A 35 6.03 -7.13 8.96
N LEU A 36 6.93 -7.78 9.69
CA LEU A 36 7.24 -9.20 9.54
C LEU A 36 6.44 -10.02 10.56
N GLY A 37 5.88 -11.13 10.14
CA GLY A 37 5.21 -12.04 11.05
C GLY A 37 4.31 -13.05 10.36
N PRO A 38 3.85 -14.11 11.05
CA PRO A 38 2.98 -15.13 10.48
C PRO A 38 1.60 -14.59 10.11
N ASN A 39 0.85 -15.39 9.35
CA ASN A 39 -0.55 -15.09 9.07
C ASN A 39 -1.36 -15.08 10.38
N GLY A 40 -2.27 -14.12 10.51
CA GLY A 40 -3.04 -13.93 11.74
C GLY A 40 -2.36 -13.08 12.82
N ALA A 41 -1.12 -12.62 12.64
CA ALA A 41 -0.42 -11.75 13.59
C ALA A 41 -1.00 -10.33 13.72
N GLY A 42 -2.02 -9.98 12.92
CA GLY A 42 -2.67 -8.67 12.98
C GLY A 42 -2.12 -7.63 11.99
N LYS A 43 -1.16 -7.99 11.13
CA LYS A 43 -0.53 -7.09 10.16
C LYS A 43 -1.55 -6.35 9.27
N THR A 44 -2.40 -7.10 8.56
CA THR A 44 -3.48 -6.55 7.73
C THR A 44 -4.49 -5.72 8.54
N THR A 45 -4.75 -6.12 9.80
CA THR A 45 -5.64 -5.35 10.70
C THR A 45 -5.02 -4.00 11.04
N LEU A 46 -3.71 -3.96 11.30
CA LEU A 46 -2.99 -2.72 11.59
C LEU A 46 -3.00 -1.79 10.38
N ILE A 47 -2.66 -2.30 9.19
CA ILE A 47 -2.77 -1.54 7.92
C ILE A 47 -4.19 -1.00 7.74
N SER A 48 -5.21 -1.86 7.91
CA SER A 48 -6.61 -1.46 7.75
C SER A 48 -7.02 -0.35 8.73
N ALA A 49 -6.49 -0.36 9.96
CA ALA A 49 -6.74 0.69 10.95
C ALA A 49 -6.05 2.01 10.56
N ILE A 50 -4.81 1.96 10.07
CA ILE A 50 -4.07 3.16 9.62
C ILE A 50 -4.74 3.77 8.38
N CYS A 51 -5.14 2.93 7.41
CA CYS A 51 -5.83 3.37 6.18
C CYS A 51 -7.30 3.80 6.44
N GLY A 52 -7.80 3.67 7.67
CA GLY A 52 -9.16 4.02 8.03
C GLY A 52 -10.23 3.11 7.43
N LEU A 53 -9.87 1.86 7.05
CA LEU A 53 -10.80 0.83 6.59
C LEU A 53 -11.52 0.15 7.76
N CYS A 54 -10.89 0.09 8.92
CA CYS A 54 -11.52 -0.32 10.16
C CYS A 54 -11.16 0.65 11.28
N ARG A 55 -12.10 0.88 12.22
CA ARG A 55 -11.86 1.73 13.38
C ARG A 55 -11.20 0.89 14.50
N GLN A 56 -10.15 1.42 15.13
CA GLN A 56 -9.55 0.84 16.32
C GLN A 56 -10.55 0.83 17.49
N SER A 57 -10.40 -0.11 18.43
CA SER A 57 -11.21 -0.18 19.64
C SER A 57 -10.74 0.82 20.71
N SER A 58 -9.42 1.07 20.78
CA SER A 58 -8.80 2.08 21.65
C SER A 58 -7.46 2.52 21.08
N GLY A 59 -6.90 3.62 21.63
CA GLY A 59 -5.66 4.24 21.17
C GLY A 59 -5.84 5.21 20.02
N ASP A 60 -4.76 5.83 19.59
CA ASP A 60 -4.76 6.85 18.58
C ASP A 60 -3.81 6.53 17.42
N ILE A 61 -4.25 6.86 16.20
CA ILE A 61 -3.43 6.76 14.99
C ILE A 61 -3.43 8.12 14.30
N THR A 62 -2.25 8.64 14.01
CA THR A 62 -2.08 9.85 13.22
C THR A 62 -1.21 9.59 11.99
N VAL A 63 -1.57 10.22 10.88
CA VAL A 63 -0.82 10.22 9.61
C VAL A 63 -0.56 11.67 9.25
N ASN A 64 0.72 12.05 9.16
CA ASN A 64 1.13 13.43 8.90
C ASN A 64 0.44 14.44 9.83
N SER A 65 0.39 14.12 11.12
CA SER A 65 -0.29 14.90 12.19
C SER A 65 -1.83 14.90 12.13
N PHE A 66 -2.46 14.29 11.14
CA PHE A 66 -3.91 14.15 11.05
C PHE A 66 -4.38 12.84 11.71
N ASN A 67 -5.35 12.91 12.61
CA ASN A 67 -5.94 11.71 13.21
C ASN A 67 -6.81 10.96 12.18
N THR A 68 -6.61 9.65 12.05
CA THR A 68 -7.24 8.82 11.01
C THR A 68 -8.75 8.69 11.14
N VAL A 69 -9.33 8.99 12.30
CA VAL A 69 -10.78 8.94 12.54
C VAL A 69 -11.44 10.29 12.27
N THR A 70 -10.88 11.37 12.83
CA THR A 70 -11.51 12.71 12.74
C THR A 70 -11.17 13.43 11.45
N HIS A 71 -9.99 13.15 10.85
CA HIS A 71 -9.51 13.76 9.60
C HIS A 71 -9.30 12.70 8.51
N TYR A 72 -10.23 11.75 8.41
CA TYR A 72 -10.09 10.57 7.53
C TYR A 72 -9.92 10.93 6.05
N LYS A 73 -10.48 12.05 5.56
CA LYS A 73 -10.30 12.50 4.18
C LYS A 73 -8.84 12.92 3.92
N ASP A 74 -8.29 13.72 4.85
CA ASP A 74 -6.92 14.24 4.72
C ASP A 74 -5.88 13.11 4.82
N THR A 75 -6.13 12.11 5.67
CA THR A 75 -5.24 10.94 5.79
C THR A 75 -5.33 10.04 4.56
N ARG A 76 -6.54 9.70 4.09
CA ARG A 76 -6.72 8.82 2.92
C ARG A 76 -6.16 9.41 1.64
N ASN A 77 -6.25 10.72 1.44
CA ASN A 77 -5.68 11.40 0.28
C ASN A 77 -4.14 11.28 0.19
N GLN A 78 -3.48 10.92 1.28
CA GLN A 78 -2.03 10.75 1.32
C GLN A 78 -1.60 9.28 1.21
N ILE A 79 -2.55 8.35 1.21
CA ILE A 79 -2.29 6.90 1.30
C ILE A 79 -2.69 6.21 0.01
N GLY A 80 -1.75 5.48 -0.59
CA GLY A 80 -2.01 4.43 -1.56
C GLY A 80 -2.02 3.06 -0.85
N LEU A 81 -2.98 2.21 -1.17
CA LEU A 81 -3.09 0.86 -0.60
C LEU A 81 -3.15 -0.18 -1.71
N VAL A 82 -2.27 -1.15 -1.63
CA VAL A 82 -2.28 -2.37 -2.44
C VAL A 82 -2.66 -3.53 -1.53
N PRO A 83 -3.89 -4.03 -1.60
CA PRO A 83 -4.33 -5.16 -0.77
C PRO A 83 -3.73 -6.48 -1.25
N GLN A 84 -3.80 -7.50 -0.39
CA GLN A 84 -3.35 -8.85 -0.71
C GLN A 84 -4.18 -9.47 -1.85
N GLU A 85 -5.50 -9.31 -1.84
CA GLU A 85 -6.40 -9.74 -2.91
C GLU A 85 -6.31 -8.84 -4.14
N LEU A 86 -6.81 -9.32 -5.29
CA LEU A 86 -6.82 -8.62 -6.57
C LEU A 86 -8.24 -8.10 -6.92
N PRO A 87 -8.77 -7.07 -6.23
CA PRO A 87 -10.11 -6.53 -6.49
C PRO A 87 -10.08 -5.65 -7.75
N LEU A 88 -10.05 -6.27 -8.91
CA LEU A 88 -10.00 -5.59 -10.21
C LEU A 88 -11.27 -5.90 -11.02
N ASP A 89 -11.85 -4.85 -11.62
CA ASP A 89 -12.89 -5.02 -12.62
C ASP A 89 -12.26 -5.48 -13.93
N GLY A 90 -12.56 -6.70 -14.33
CA GLY A 90 -11.96 -7.35 -15.49
C GLY A 90 -12.30 -6.72 -16.84
N PHE A 91 -13.42 -6.03 -16.95
CA PHE A 91 -13.91 -5.43 -18.21
C PHE A 91 -13.35 -4.03 -18.49
N GLU A 92 -12.76 -3.40 -17.49
CA GLU A 92 -12.16 -2.08 -17.64
C GLU A 92 -10.76 -2.20 -18.30
N SER A 93 -10.31 -1.14 -19.00
CA SER A 93 -8.94 -1.10 -19.52
C SER A 93 -7.94 -0.73 -18.42
N VAL A 94 -6.69 -1.10 -18.63
CA VAL A 94 -5.58 -0.81 -17.71
C VAL A 94 -5.47 0.70 -17.44
N TYR A 95 -5.49 1.51 -18.50
CA TYR A 95 -5.39 2.97 -18.40
C TYR A 95 -6.58 3.58 -17.67
N ASN A 96 -7.80 3.26 -18.09
CA ASN A 96 -9.02 3.79 -17.48
C ASN A 96 -9.12 3.42 -16.00
N SER A 97 -8.71 2.22 -15.62
CA SER A 97 -8.70 1.78 -14.23
C SER A 97 -7.77 2.64 -13.35
N CYS A 98 -6.63 3.09 -13.87
CA CYS A 98 -5.75 4.03 -13.18
C CYS A 98 -6.34 5.44 -13.14
N GLN A 99 -6.88 5.91 -14.26
CA GLN A 99 -7.55 7.21 -14.35
C GLN A 99 -8.74 7.30 -13.39
N PHE A 100 -9.57 6.26 -13.35
CA PHE A 100 -10.69 6.18 -12.40
C PHE A 100 -10.20 6.25 -10.95
N SER A 101 -9.13 5.50 -10.62
CA SER A 101 -8.55 5.55 -9.26
C SER A 101 -8.11 6.97 -8.89
N ARG A 102 -7.47 7.71 -9.81
CA ARG A 102 -7.09 9.11 -9.62
C ARG A 102 -8.30 10.01 -9.39
N GLY A 103 -9.35 9.81 -10.20
CA GLY A 103 -10.61 10.56 -10.11
C GLY A 103 -11.34 10.40 -8.78
N LEU A 104 -11.27 9.23 -8.13
CA LEU A 104 -11.84 8.99 -6.79
C LEU A 104 -11.26 9.89 -5.71
N PHE A 105 -10.03 10.39 -5.90
CA PHE A 105 -9.38 11.36 -5.00
C PHE A 105 -9.62 12.81 -5.41
N GLY A 106 -10.53 13.07 -6.37
CA GLY A 106 -10.88 14.42 -6.84
C GLY A 106 -9.79 15.08 -7.68
N LEU A 107 -8.81 14.33 -8.16
CA LEU A 107 -7.73 14.85 -8.98
C LEU A 107 -8.13 14.84 -10.46
N LYS A 108 -7.72 15.89 -11.17
CA LYS A 108 -7.92 15.98 -12.63
C LYS A 108 -7.09 14.90 -13.33
N ASP A 109 -7.51 14.55 -14.54
CA ASP A 109 -6.74 13.66 -15.40
C ASP A 109 -5.32 14.20 -15.59
N ASN A 110 -4.36 13.26 -15.55
CA ASN A 110 -2.94 13.51 -15.82
C ASN A 110 -2.38 12.33 -16.61
N GLN A 111 -2.60 12.35 -17.91
CA GLN A 111 -2.19 11.31 -18.82
C GLN A 111 -0.69 11.01 -18.70
N ILE A 112 0.14 12.05 -18.65
CA ILE A 112 1.60 11.90 -18.56
C ILE A 112 2.00 11.13 -17.29
N HIS A 113 1.39 11.44 -16.15
CA HIS A 113 1.65 10.77 -14.88
C HIS A 113 1.25 9.30 -14.95
N ILE A 114 0.04 9.00 -15.41
CA ILE A 114 -0.45 7.62 -15.54
C ILE A 114 0.43 6.82 -16.50
N GLU A 115 0.76 7.37 -17.66
CA GLU A 115 1.65 6.69 -18.63
C GLU A 115 3.04 6.41 -18.05
N ASN A 116 3.61 7.35 -17.27
CA ASN A 116 4.90 7.15 -16.61
C ASN A 116 4.85 6.02 -15.59
N ILE A 117 3.79 5.94 -14.79
CA ILE A 117 3.57 4.82 -13.86
C ILE A 117 3.45 3.50 -14.63
N LEU A 118 2.66 3.46 -15.70
CA LEU A 118 2.48 2.25 -16.50
C LEU A 118 3.79 1.82 -17.19
N LYS A 119 4.62 2.75 -17.63
CA LYS A 119 5.97 2.48 -18.19
C LYS A 119 6.88 1.90 -17.13
N ALA A 120 6.93 2.51 -15.93
CA ALA A 120 7.74 2.02 -14.82
C ALA A 120 7.35 0.61 -14.38
N LEU A 121 6.07 0.25 -14.54
CA LEU A 121 5.51 -1.06 -14.19
C LEU A 121 5.47 -2.05 -15.37
N SER A 122 6.04 -1.70 -16.53
CA SER A 122 6.01 -2.53 -17.75
C SER A 122 4.57 -2.94 -18.15
N LEU A 123 3.64 -1.99 -18.04
CA LEU A 123 2.22 -2.15 -18.42
C LEU A 123 1.80 -1.20 -19.52
N PHE A 124 2.69 -0.31 -19.99
CA PHE A 124 2.34 0.73 -20.96
C PHE A 124 1.82 0.15 -22.27
N ASP A 125 2.44 -0.91 -22.80
CA ASP A 125 2.04 -1.56 -24.04
C ASP A 125 0.67 -2.27 -23.92
N LYS A 126 0.21 -2.49 -22.69
CA LYS A 126 -1.07 -3.10 -22.35
C LYS A 126 -2.13 -2.09 -21.87
N ARG A 127 -1.86 -0.77 -22.00
CA ARG A 127 -2.72 0.27 -21.41
C ARG A 127 -4.16 0.26 -21.92
N ASP A 128 -4.35 -0.15 -23.18
CA ASP A 128 -5.66 -0.21 -23.83
C ASP A 128 -6.32 -1.58 -23.74
N GLU A 129 -5.62 -2.60 -23.20
CA GLU A 129 -6.14 -3.94 -23.04
C GLU A 129 -7.07 -4.03 -21.81
N GLN A 130 -8.07 -4.92 -21.90
CA GLN A 130 -8.94 -5.23 -20.78
C GLN A 130 -8.16 -6.00 -19.69
N ILE A 131 -8.44 -5.68 -18.43
CA ILE A 131 -7.80 -6.29 -17.25
C ILE A 131 -8.01 -7.80 -17.20
N PHE A 132 -9.13 -8.30 -17.75
CA PHE A 132 -9.42 -9.73 -17.82
C PHE A 132 -8.30 -10.51 -18.52
N GLY A 133 -7.72 -9.97 -19.59
CA GLY A 133 -6.64 -10.59 -20.38
C GLY A 133 -5.25 -10.57 -19.72
N LEU A 134 -5.08 -9.86 -18.60
CA LEU A 134 -3.80 -9.76 -17.92
C LEU A 134 -3.45 -11.02 -17.12
N SER A 135 -2.16 -11.37 -17.09
CA SER A 135 -1.64 -12.38 -16.16
C SER A 135 -1.77 -11.93 -14.70
N GLY A 136 -1.68 -12.86 -13.75
CA GLY A 136 -1.72 -12.55 -12.32
C GLY A 136 -0.67 -11.53 -11.90
N GLY A 137 0.56 -11.66 -12.41
CA GLY A 137 1.64 -10.70 -12.16
C GLY A 137 1.38 -9.32 -12.76
N MET A 138 0.77 -9.24 -13.95
CA MET A 138 0.36 -7.96 -14.55
C MET A 138 -0.76 -7.31 -13.74
N LYS A 139 -1.72 -8.09 -13.26
CA LYS A 139 -2.79 -7.63 -12.36
C LYS A 139 -2.23 -7.06 -11.07
N ARG A 140 -1.20 -7.72 -10.48
CA ARG A 140 -0.52 -7.22 -9.29
C ARG A 140 0.15 -5.88 -9.53
N ARG A 141 0.88 -5.75 -10.65
CA ARG A 141 1.49 -4.47 -11.05
C ARG A 141 0.45 -3.38 -11.30
N LEU A 142 -0.70 -3.73 -11.88
CA LEU A 142 -1.80 -2.78 -12.07
C LEU A 142 -2.38 -2.27 -10.74
N LEU A 143 -2.51 -3.10 -9.70
CA LEU A 143 -2.93 -2.63 -8.38
C LEU A 143 -1.96 -1.60 -7.81
N ILE A 144 -0.66 -1.80 -8.01
CA ILE A 144 0.36 -0.83 -7.61
C ILE A 144 0.20 0.47 -8.43
N ALA A 145 -0.02 0.37 -9.75
CA ALA A 145 -0.27 1.53 -10.60
C ALA A 145 -1.49 2.34 -10.11
N LYS A 146 -2.58 1.67 -9.79
CA LYS A 146 -3.81 2.29 -9.24
C LYS A 146 -3.55 2.98 -7.91
N ALA A 147 -2.78 2.35 -7.02
CA ALA A 147 -2.43 2.92 -5.72
C ALA A 147 -1.52 4.15 -5.84
N LEU A 148 -0.71 4.25 -6.90
CA LEU A 148 0.16 5.39 -7.20
C LEU A 148 -0.52 6.50 -8.03
N ALA A 149 -1.66 6.22 -8.67
CA ALA A 149 -2.29 7.12 -9.62
C ALA A 149 -2.67 8.50 -9.04
N HIS A 150 -2.94 8.59 -7.73
CA HIS A 150 -3.26 9.84 -7.04
C HIS A 150 -2.07 10.50 -6.33
N GLU A 151 -0.82 10.06 -6.63
CA GLU A 151 0.43 10.63 -6.11
C GLU A 151 0.51 10.60 -4.56
N PRO A 152 0.33 9.43 -3.93
CA PRO A 152 0.32 9.31 -2.48
C PRO A 152 1.71 9.60 -1.90
N LYS A 153 1.75 10.10 -0.65
CA LYS A 153 2.99 10.26 0.13
C LYS A 153 3.39 8.97 0.85
N ILE A 154 2.43 8.08 1.03
CA ILE A 154 2.57 6.82 1.77
C ILE A 154 1.97 5.70 0.94
N LEU A 155 2.73 4.61 0.76
CA LEU A 155 2.27 3.42 0.05
C LEU A 155 2.26 2.22 0.99
N PHE A 156 1.07 1.63 1.18
CA PHE A 156 0.90 0.37 1.90
C PHE A 156 0.83 -0.79 0.91
N LEU A 157 1.63 -1.83 1.15
CA LEU A 157 1.71 -3.04 0.35
C LEU A 157 1.44 -4.25 1.25
N ASP A 158 0.26 -4.85 1.13
CA ASP A 158 -0.09 -6.03 1.92
C ASP A 158 0.34 -7.30 1.18
N GLU A 159 1.42 -7.93 1.65
CA GLU A 159 2.06 -9.11 1.05
C GLU A 159 2.32 -8.97 -0.46
N PRO A 160 3.12 -7.97 -0.90
CA PRO A 160 3.23 -7.58 -2.31
C PRO A 160 3.75 -8.70 -3.23
N THR A 161 4.51 -9.65 -2.69
CA THR A 161 5.14 -10.74 -3.46
C THR A 161 4.57 -12.12 -3.15
N ALA A 162 3.46 -12.19 -2.38
CA ALA A 162 2.84 -13.47 -2.09
C ALA A 162 2.33 -14.16 -3.38
N GLY A 163 2.74 -15.42 -3.59
CA GLY A 163 2.32 -16.22 -4.73
C GLY A 163 2.88 -15.80 -6.09
N VAL A 164 3.92 -14.95 -6.12
CA VAL A 164 4.61 -14.56 -7.37
C VAL A 164 5.92 -15.33 -7.55
N ASP A 165 6.32 -15.51 -8.81
CA ASP A 165 7.59 -16.13 -9.15
C ASP A 165 8.80 -15.22 -8.79
N VAL A 166 10.01 -15.82 -8.81
CA VAL A 166 11.25 -15.14 -8.38
C VAL A 166 11.58 -13.92 -9.26
N SER A 167 11.30 -13.98 -10.57
CA SER A 167 11.62 -12.88 -11.48
C SER A 167 10.71 -11.69 -11.21
N LEU A 168 9.41 -11.93 -11.09
CA LEU A 168 8.43 -10.89 -10.79
C LEU A 168 8.64 -10.29 -9.39
N ARG A 169 9.09 -11.09 -8.41
CA ARG A 169 9.43 -10.59 -7.08
C ARG A 169 10.52 -9.51 -7.15
N ARG A 170 11.59 -9.76 -7.92
CA ARG A 170 12.68 -8.78 -8.12
C ARG A 170 12.21 -7.51 -8.79
N ASP A 171 11.30 -7.61 -9.76
CA ASP A 171 10.72 -6.43 -10.43
C ASP A 171 9.90 -5.59 -9.46
N ILE A 172 9.11 -6.22 -8.58
CA ILE A 172 8.34 -5.54 -7.53
C ILE A 172 9.28 -4.88 -6.52
N TRP A 173 10.34 -5.55 -6.09
CA TRP A 173 11.33 -4.98 -5.16
C TRP A 173 12.01 -3.74 -5.74
N LYS A 174 12.46 -3.83 -7.00
CA LYS A 174 13.03 -2.67 -7.69
C LYS A 174 12.05 -1.50 -7.75
N LEU A 175 10.79 -1.76 -8.06
CA LEU A 175 9.76 -0.74 -8.05
C LEU A 175 9.62 -0.08 -6.67
N ILE A 176 9.57 -0.87 -5.58
CA ILE A 176 9.48 -0.39 -4.21
C ILE A 176 10.66 0.54 -3.89
N GLU A 177 11.89 0.13 -4.24
CA GLU A 177 13.07 0.97 -4.08
C GLU A 177 13.00 2.28 -4.88
N ASP A 178 12.50 2.22 -6.12
CA ASP A 178 12.37 3.42 -6.98
C ASP A 178 11.32 4.39 -6.42
N GLN A 179 10.22 3.90 -5.83
CA GLN A 179 9.25 4.73 -5.13
C GLN A 179 9.85 5.37 -3.87
N LYS A 180 10.66 4.64 -3.09
CA LYS A 180 11.41 5.21 -1.96
C LYS A 180 12.33 6.34 -2.42
N LYS A 181 13.11 6.14 -3.49
CA LYS A 181 13.98 7.17 -4.07
C LYS A 181 13.20 8.42 -4.53
N ALA A 182 11.95 8.24 -4.97
CA ALA A 182 11.03 9.33 -5.28
C ALA A 182 10.45 10.03 -4.04
N GLY A 183 10.80 9.60 -2.82
CA GLY A 183 10.40 10.21 -1.56
C GLY A 183 9.10 9.67 -0.96
N VAL A 184 8.55 8.58 -1.50
CA VAL A 184 7.38 7.89 -0.95
C VAL A 184 7.80 7.09 0.28
N THR A 185 7.05 7.19 1.38
CA THR A 185 7.20 6.32 2.55
C THR A 185 6.45 5.03 2.30
N ILE A 186 7.10 3.89 2.54
CA ILE A 186 6.52 2.59 2.19
C ILE A 186 6.37 1.73 3.43
N ILE A 187 5.21 1.15 3.61
CA ILE A 187 4.92 0.15 4.63
C ILE A 187 4.51 -1.14 3.93
N LEU A 188 5.26 -2.19 4.14
CA LEU A 188 4.93 -3.49 3.59
C LEU A 188 4.72 -4.53 4.68
N THR A 189 3.79 -5.45 4.46
CA THR A 189 3.69 -6.66 5.27
C THR A 189 4.31 -7.82 4.52
N THR A 190 4.96 -8.69 5.24
CA THR A 190 5.50 -9.92 4.68
C THR A 190 5.63 -11.02 5.74
N HIS A 191 5.66 -12.25 5.30
CA HIS A 191 6.06 -13.40 6.11
C HIS A 191 7.42 -13.97 5.62
N TYR A 192 8.03 -13.36 4.59
CA TYR A 192 9.34 -13.71 4.07
C TYR A 192 10.42 -12.84 4.70
N ILE A 193 11.35 -13.47 5.43
CA ILE A 193 12.48 -12.76 6.07
C ILE A 193 13.37 -12.10 5.01
N GLU A 194 13.64 -12.80 3.91
CA GLU A 194 14.46 -12.31 2.79
C GLU A 194 13.92 -10.97 2.21
N GLU A 195 12.60 -10.83 2.09
CA GLU A 195 11.98 -9.60 1.58
C GLU A 195 12.17 -8.43 2.56
N ALA A 196 12.01 -8.69 3.86
CA ALA A 196 12.23 -7.68 4.87
C ALA A 196 13.70 -7.25 4.94
N GLU A 197 14.65 -8.20 4.89
CA GLU A 197 16.10 -7.91 4.89
C GLU A 197 16.56 -7.13 3.65
N GLN A 198 15.99 -7.45 2.47
CA GLN A 198 16.38 -6.83 1.22
C GLN A 198 15.86 -5.39 1.08
N LEU A 199 14.65 -5.11 1.55
CA LEU A 199 13.95 -3.86 1.25
C LEU A 199 13.90 -2.88 2.42
N ALA A 200 13.76 -3.38 3.66
CA ALA A 200 13.37 -2.53 4.77
C ALA A 200 14.55 -1.80 5.41
N ASP A 201 14.34 -0.54 5.75
CA ASP A 201 15.25 0.20 6.62
C ASP A 201 15.06 -0.22 8.08
N ARG A 202 13.81 -0.54 8.45
CA ARG A 202 13.42 -1.00 9.78
C ARG A 202 12.36 -2.10 9.68
N VAL A 203 12.41 -3.03 10.61
CA VAL A 203 11.48 -4.16 10.69
C VAL A 203 10.78 -4.14 12.05
N GLY A 204 9.45 -4.28 12.01
CA GLY A 204 8.61 -4.57 13.17
C GLY A 204 8.16 -6.04 13.13
N ILE A 205 8.18 -6.72 14.27
CA ILE A 205 7.79 -8.13 14.41
C ILE A 205 6.58 -8.21 15.35
#